data_5445095ea8f8096ba5821b80aef2cf7a
#
_entry.id   5445095ea8f8096ba5821b80aef2cf7a
#
_cell.length_a   1.000
_cell.length_b   1.000
_cell.length_c   1.000
_cell.angle_alpha   90.00
_cell.angle_beta   90.00
_cell.angle_gamma   90.00
#
_symmetry.space_group_name_H-M   'P 1'
#
loop_
_entity.id
_entity.type
_entity.pdbx_description
1 polymer ?
#
loop_
_entity_poly.entity_id
_entity_poly.type
_entity_poly.pdbx_seq_one_letter_code
_entity_poly.pdbx_strand_id
1 'polypeptide(L)'
;MAAASKSLSFLKPLFVSLARPSSSSSSSLALSRARTIAIPNPLFSANSRSLSSVAFAQSTTENGGGGGGSRAIAPPQTPVVEELQRIDVNPPKGTRDFPPEEMRLRNWLFQNFREVSRLFGFEEVDFPVLESEALYIRKAGEEIREQLYCFEDRGNRRVALRPELTPSLARLVLQKGKSLSLPVKWYAVGQCWRYERMTRGRRREHYQWNMDIIGVPEVTAEAELISSIVTFFKRIGITASDVGFKVSSRKLLQEVLSHYSIHEDLFAKVCIIIDKIGKLPLDDIKKELKAVGVSTEAVEQILQVLSIKSLTTLEEIIGGAGEAIAELKQLFSLAEKFGYSEWVQFDASVVRGLAYYTGVVFEGFDRQGKLRAICGGGRYDQLLSTFGGDDVPACGFGFGDAVIVELLKDKGLLPELNLEVKNIVCALDPNLQGAAATVATILRDKGQSVDLVLENKPLKWVFKRAARINAERLILVGSSEWQRGTVGVKILATGEQNEIKLDELE
;
A
#
# COMPACT_ATOMS: atom_id res chain seq x y z
N MET A 1 -20.48 49.10 -44.99
CA MET A 1 -20.63 48.51 -46.32
C MET A 1 -20.19 47.04 -46.23
N ALA A 2 -21.19 46.16 -46.49
CA ALA A 2 -21.17 44.82 -47.02
C ALA A 2 -20.22 43.79 -46.35
N ALA A 3 -20.66 42.85 -45.49
CA ALA A 3 -21.47 41.64 -45.75
C ALA A 3 -20.83 40.66 -46.73
N ALA A 4 -20.35 39.53 -46.20
CA ALA A 4 -20.41 38.26 -46.89
C ALA A 4 -20.32 37.07 -45.89
N SER A 5 -21.47 36.47 -45.67
CA SER A 5 -21.65 35.17 -45.05
C SER A 5 -21.18 34.06 -46.01
N LYS A 6 -20.56 33.02 -45.51
CA LYS A 6 -20.55 31.69 -46.13
C LYS A 6 -20.69 30.56 -45.10
N SER A 7 -21.75 29.83 -45.26
CA SER A 7 -22.18 28.61 -44.65
C SER A 7 -21.17 27.48 -44.74
N LEU A 8 -20.98 26.71 -43.69
CA LEU A 8 -20.36 25.37 -43.75
C LEU A 8 -21.39 24.30 -43.40
N SER A 9 -21.52 23.40 -44.29
CA SER A 9 -22.38 22.23 -44.33
C SER A 9 -21.91 21.13 -43.42
N PHE A 10 -22.90 20.43 -42.82
CA PHE A 10 -22.82 19.22 -42.05
C PHE A 10 -22.20 18.05 -42.80
N LEU A 11 -21.27 17.33 -42.15
CA LEU A 11 -20.88 15.97 -42.50
C LEU A 11 -21.37 14.99 -41.40
N LYS A 12 -22.25 14.08 -41.84
CA LYS A 12 -22.74 12.95 -41.04
C LYS A 12 -21.70 11.82 -41.03
N PRO A 13 -21.58 11.02 -39.96
CA PRO A 13 -20.77 9.81 -40.00
C PRO A 13 -21.50 8.63 -40.66
N LEU A 14 -20.78 7.93 -41.50
CA LEU A 14 -21.19 6.66 -42.13
C LEU A 14 -21.14 5.50 -41.14
N PHE A 15 -22.27 4.86 -40.92
CA PHE A 15 -22.36 3.52 -40.32
C PHE A 15 -22.01 2.47 -41.39
N VAL A 16 -20.95 1.70 -41.14
CA VAL A 16 -20.67 0.48 -41.92
C VAL A 16 -21.23 -0.71 -41.14
N SER A 17 -22.29 -1.28 -41.70
CA SER A 17 -22.86 -2.57 -41.28
C SER A 17 -22.05 -3.68 -41.96
N LEU A 18 -21.46 -4.59 -41.19
CA LEU A 18 -20.91 -5.85 -41.71
C LEU A 18 -21.81 -7.02 -41.30
N ALA A 19 -22.40 -7.62 -42.32
CA ALA A 19 -23.25 -8.79 -42.26
C ALA A 19 -22.49 -10.05 -41.88
N ARG A 20 -23.14 -10.95 -41.15
CA ARG A 20 -22.74 -12.34 -40.90
C ARG A 20 -22.99 -13.21 -42.10
N PRO A 21 -22.11 -14.15 -42.44
CA PRO A 21 -22.52 -15.33 -43.22
C PRO A 21 -22.85 -16.51 -42.29
N SER A 22 -24.01 -17.09 -42.53
CA SER A 22 -24.43 -18.41 -42.05
C SER A 22 -23.86 -19.48 -42.96
N SER A 23 -23.24 -20.53 -42.42
CA SER A 23 -23.28 -21.84 -43.05
C SER A 23 -23.03 -22.94 -42.01
N SER A 24 -23.96 -23.84 -42.01
CA SER A 24 -24.03 -25.14 -41.32
C SER A 24 -23.03 -26.11 -41.89
N SER A 25 -22.33 -26.87 -41.03
CA SER A 25 -21.99 -28.26 -41.31
C SER A 25 -21.68 -28.99 -40.01
N SER A 26 -22.48 -30.02 -39.79
CA SER A 26 -22.36 -31.08 -38.81
C SER A 26 -21.14 -31.95 -39.03
N SER A 27 -20.41 -32.24 -38.00
CA SER A 27 -19.69 -33.54 -37.84
C SER A 27 -19.42 -33.85 -36.39
N SER A 28 -19.74 -35.04 -36.07
CA SER A 28 -19.80 -35.75 -34.79
C SER A 28 -18.44 -36.14 -34.24
N LEU A 29 -18.45 -36.37 -32.89
CA LEU A 29 -17.61 -37.31 -32.13
C LEU A 29 -16.17 -36.92 -31.79
N ALA A 30 -15.95 -36.62 -30.51
CA ALA A 30 -15.10 -37.44 -29.64
C ALA A 30 -15.23 -37.01 -28.18
N LEU A 31 -15.84 -37.85 -27.38
CA LEU A 31 -15.79 -37.83 -25.91
C LEU A 31 -14.37 -38.16 -25.47
N SER A 32 -13.64 -37.18 -24.93
CA SER A 32 -12.44 -37.47 -24.14
C SER A 32 -12.79 -37.39 -22.66
N ARG A 33 -12.68 -38.55 -22.01
CA ARG A 33 -12.88 -38.76 -20.56
C ARG A 33 -11.96 -37.84 -19.75
N ALA A 34 -12.52 -36.99 -18.95
CA ALA A 34 -11.83 -36.38 -17.83
C ALA A 34 -11.45 -37.42 -16.80
N ARG A 35 -10.16 -37.66 -16.59
CA ARG A 35 -9.66 -38.43 -15.48
C ARG A 35 -9.75 -37.63 -14.20
N THR A 36 -10.66 -38.00 -13.33
CA THR A 36 -10.72 -37.55 -11.93
C THR A 36 -9.48 -38.12 -11.20
N ILE A 37 -8.57 -37.24 -10.82
CA ILE A 37 -7.48 -37.57 -9.92
C ILE A 37 -8.04 -37.53 -8.50
N ALA A 38 -8.20 -38.69 -7.89
CA ALA A 38 -8.56 -38.84 -6.49
C ALA A 38 -7.36 -38.47 -5.61
N ILE A 39 -7.49 -37.50 -4.75
CA ILE A 39 -6.55 -37.15 -3.69
C ILE A 39 -6.85 -38.08 -2.50
N PRO A 40 -5.90 -38.88 -1.98
CA PRO A 40 -6.17 -39.69 -0.81
C PRO A 40 -6.15 -38.81 0.46
N ASN A 41 -7.21 -38.93 1.25
CA ASN A 41 -7.28 -38.42 2.61
C ASN A 41 -6.30 -39.15 3.51
N PRO A 42 -5.46 -38.48 4.30
CA PRO A 42 -4.74 -39.13 5.39
C PRO A 42 -5.67 -39.32 6.59
N LEU A 43 -5.93 -40.55 6.96
CA LEU A 43 -6.54 -40.94 8.23
C LEU A 43 -5.68 -40.47 9.41
N PHE A 44 -6.19 -39.57 10.19
CA PHE A 44 -5.64 -39.23 11.50
C PHE A 44 -6.00 -40.38 12.49
N SER A 45 -5.03 -41.23 12.78
CA SER A 45 -5.08 -42.13 13.93
C SER A 45 -4.67 -41.35 15.19
N ALA A 46 -5.59 -41.25 16.13
CA ALA A 46 -5.32 -40.72 17.47
C ALA A 46 -4.53 -41.75 18.27
N ASN A 47 -3.23 -41.52 18.44
CA ASN A 47 -2.42 -42.22 19.43
C ASN A 47 -2.10 -41.27 20.58
N SER A 48 -2.83 -41.44 21.67
CA SER A 48 -2.52 -40.86 22.97
C SER A 48 -1.21 -41.50 23.50
N ARG A 49 -0.12 -40.75 23.49
CA ARG A 49 1.08 -41.07 24.26
C ARG A 49 1.23 -40.07 25.39
N SER A 50 1.18 -40.64 26.61
CA SER A 50 1.47 -40.00 27.88
C SER A 50 2.84 -39.32 27.87
N LEU A 51 2.90 -38.08 28.28
CA LEU A 51 4.12 -37.36 28.59
C LEU A 51 4.70 -37.90 29.88
N SER A 52 5.78 -38.68 29.76
CA SER A 52 6.67 -39.02 30.87
C SER A 52 7.62 -37.86 31.13
N SER A 53 7.59 -37.36 32.37
CA SER A 53 8.50 -36.39 32.93
C SER A 53 9.95 -36.87 32.88
N VAL A 54 10.82 -36.12 32.19
CA VAL A 54 12.26 -36.30 32.25
C VAL A 54 12.80 -35.57 33.46
N ALA A 55 13.19 -36.32 34.49
CA ALA A 55 13.90 -35.79 35.66
C ALA A 55 15.39 -35.59 35.28
N PHE A 56 15.89 -34.39 35.48
CA PHE A 56 17.32 -34.08 35.42
C PHE A 56 17.98 -34.60 36.72
N ALA A 57 18.87 -35.58 36.58
CA ALA A 57 19.74 -36.05 37.69
C ALA A 57 20.97 -35.12 37.77
N GLN A 58 21.09 -34.40 38.85
CA GLN A 58 22.33 -33.75 39.26
C GLN A 58 23.16 -34.75 40.06
N SER A 59 24.35 -35.02 39.62
CA SER A 59 25.37 -35.80 40.36
C SER A 59 25.96 -34.88 41.46
N THR A 60 25.76 -35.28 42.71
CA THR A 60 26.51 -34.73 43.84
C THR A 60 27.52 -35.75 44.33
N THR A 61 28.79 -35.36 44.35
CA THR A 61 29.89 -36.08 45.01
C THR A 61 29.73 -35.96 46.52
N GLU A 62 29.80 -37.09 47.17
CA GLU A 62 29.83 -37.23 48.67
C GLU A 62 31.13 -36.66 49.24
N ASN A 63 31.03 -35.98 50.36
CA ASN A 63 32.00 -36.05 51.44
C ASN A 63 31.30 -35.96 52.80
N GLY A 64 31.60 -36.90 53.68
CA GLY A 64 30.93 -37.19 54.90
C GLY A 64 31.29 -36.29 56.06
N GLY A 65 30.42 -36.31 57.08
CA GLY A 65 30.63 -35.74 58.41
C GLY A 65 29.34 -35.74 59.22
N GLY A 66 29.29 -36.60 60.22
CA GLY A 66 28.10 -36.88 61.03
C GLY A 66 27.70 -35.78 62.01
N GLY A 67 26.42 -35.77 62.37
CA GLY A 67 25.88 -34.95 63.46
C GLY A 67 24.34 -35.03 63.48
N GLY A 68 23.78 -35.74 64.50
CA GLY A 68 22.36 -35.92 64.69
C GLY A 68 21.68 -34.61 65.09
N GLY A 69 20.56 -34.33 64.43
CA GLY A 69 19.65 -33.23 64.80
C GLY A 69 18.26 -33.52 64.23
N SER A 70 17.27 -33.48 65.13
CA SER A 70 15.83 -33.65 64.81
C SER A 70 15.37 -32.80 63.65
N ARG A 71 14.90 -33.44 62.62
CA ARG A 71 14.32 -32.80 61.48
C ARG A 71 12.87 -32.42 61.75
N ALA A 72 12.62 -31.12 62.01
CA ALA A 72 11.29 -30.56 61.99
C ALA A 72 10.74 -30.66 60.57
N ILE A 73 9.57 -31.28 60.40
CA ILE A 73 8.85 -31.37 59.14
C ILE A 73 8.34 -29.96 58.81
N ALA A 74 8.90 -29.32 57.76
CA ALA A 74 8.37 -28.06 57.25
C ALA A 74 6.94 -28.28 56.71
N PRO A 75 6.02 -27.35 56.94
CA PRO A 75 4.66 -27.45 56.42
C PRO A 75 4.71 -27.42 54.87
N PRO A 76 3.75 -28.13 54.21
CA PRO A 76 3.71 -28.15 52.74
C PRO A 76 3.55 -26.72 52.22
N GLN A 77 4.49 -26.31 51.35
CA GLN A 77 4.38 -25.02 50.67
C GLN A 77 3.15 -25.10 49.76
N THR A 78 2.19 -24.23 50.01
CA THR A 78 1.05 -23.95 49.12
C THR A 78 1.63 -23.59 47.76
N PRO A 79 1.12 -24.18 46.66
CA PRO A 79 1.58 -23.79 45.31
C PRO A 79 1.31 -22.29 45.13
N VAL A 80 2.36 -21.53 44.85
CA VAL A 80 2.28 -20.15 44.44
C VAL A 80 1.49 -20.19 43.14
N VAL A 81 0.22 -19.80 43.16
CA VAL A 81 -0.54 -19.52 41.95
C VAL A 81 0.15 -18.31 41.36
N GLU A 82 0.92 -18.53 40.27
CA GLU A 82 1.39 -17.43 39.43
C GLU A 82 0.15 -16.65 39.01
N GLU A 83 -0.05 -15.46 39.58
CA GLU A 83 -1.05 -14.53 39.09
C GLU A 83 -0.71 -14.28 37.61
N LEU A 84 -1.54 -14.80 36.70
CA LEU A 84 -1.44 -14.56 35.28
C LEU A 84 -1.42 -13.05 35.06
N GLN A 85 -0.23 -12.51 34.75
CA GLN A 85 -0.03 -11.10 34.46
C GLN A 85 -0.97 -10.72 33.33
N ARG A 86 -1.81 -9.71 33.55
CA ARG A 86 -2.80 -9.27 32.57
C ARG A 86 -2.07 -8.82 31.29
N ILE A 87 -2.42 -9.40 30.16
CA ILE A 87 -1.83 -9.04 28.86
C ILE A 87 -2.20 -7.58 28.53
N ASP A 88 -1.22 -6.78 28.08
CA ASP A 88 -1.49 -5.47 27.52
C ASP A 88 -2.30 -5.65 26.22
N VAL A 89 -3.50 -5.08 26.20
CA VAL A 89 -4.44 -5.17 25.08
C VAL A 89 -4.16 -4.12 23.99
N ASN A 90 -3.24 -3.20 24.21
CA ASN A 90 -2.87 -2.21 23.23
C ASN A 90 -1.87 -2.78 22.20
N PRO A 91 -1.99 -2.43 20.92
CA PRO A 91 -0.98 -2.80 19.95
C PRO A 91 0.36 -2.12 20.25
N PRO A 92 1.49 -2.67 19.80
CA PRO A 92 2.81 -2.07 19.98
C PRO A 92 2.85 -0.61 19.52
N LYS A 93 3.59 0.24 20.24
CA LYS A 93 3.66 1.67 19.96
C LYS A 93 4.05 1.97 18.49
N GLY A 94 3.18 2.68 17.79
CA GLY A 94 3.39 3.08 16.39
C GLY A 94 2.74 2.15 15.38
N THR A 95 2.10 1.06 15.86
CA THR A 95 1.21 0.20 15.09
C THR A 95 -0.24 0.52 15.38
N ARG A 96 -1.18 -0.14 14.71
CA ARG A 96 -2.61 0.08 14.86
C ARG A 96 -3.41 -1.16 14.50
N ASP A 97 -4.53 -1.34 15.19
CA ASP A 97 -5.57 -2.24 14.74
C ASP A 97 -6.41 -1.56 13.64
N PHE A 98 -7.09 -2.37 12.86
CA PHE A 98 -8.03 -1.90 11.84
C PHE A 98 -9.40 -2.53 12.14
N PRO A 99 -10.22 -1.92 12.98
CA PRO A 99 -11.60 -2.38 13.16
C PRO A 99 -12.36 -2.27 11.82
N PRO A 100 -13.56 -2.91 11.70
CA PRO A 100 -14.25 -3.05 10.42
C PRO A 100 -14.46 -1.74 9.63
N GLU A 101 -14.73 -0.63 10.31
CA GLU A 101 -14.89 0.68 9.70
C GLU A 101 -13.57 1.21 9.12
N GLU A 102 -12.47 1.06 9.82
CA GLU A 102 -11.14 1.44 9.32
C GLU A 102 -10.66 0.51 8.20
N MET A 103 -11.01 -0.80 8.30
CA MET A 103 -10.75 -1.76 7.21
C MET A 103 -11.49 -1.40 5.93
N ARG A 104 -12.74 -0.93 6.01
CA ARG A 104 -13.48 -0.48 4.82
C ARG A 104 -12.77 0.70 4.15
N LEU A 105 -12.31 1.70 4.95
CA LEU A 105 -11.56 2.85 4.43
C LEU A 105 -10.24 2.41 3.78
N ARG A 106 -9.49 1.53 4.44
CA ARG A 106 -8.24 0.99 3.88
C ARG A 106 -8.47 0.22 2.59
N ASN A 107 -9.47 -0.64 2.54
CA ASN A 107 -9.79 -1.42 1.36
C ASN A 107 -10.25 -0.51 0.19
N TRP A 108 -11.07 0.52 0.46
CA TRP A 108 -11.44 1.52 -0.52
C TRP A 108 -10.22 2.24 -1.10
N LEU A 109 -9.28 2.66 -0.25
CA LEU A 109 -8.04 3.30 -0.68
C LEU A 109 -7.20 2.37 -1.56
N PHE A 110 -6.99 1.12 -1.13
CA PHE A 110 -6.21 0.13 -1.89
C PHE A 110 -6.88 -0.27 -3.20
N GLN A 111 -8.20 -0.32 -3.24
CA GLN A 111 -8.94 -0.55 -4.48
C GLN A 111 -8.72 0.58 -5.49
N ASN A 112 -8.68 1.84 -5.04
CA ASN A 112 -8.35 2.98 -5.90
C ASN A 112 -6.90 2.91 -6.40
N PHE A 113 -5.93 2.50 -5.57
CA PHE A 113 -4.55 2.25 -6.01
C PHE A 113 -4.48 1.17 -7.09
N ARG A 114 -5.11 0.02 -6.87
CA ARG A 114 -5.15 -1.10 -7.83
C ARG A 114 -5.82 -0.71 -9.14
N GLU A 115 -6.93 0.00 -9.06
CA GLU A 115 -7.67 0.41 -10.26
C GLU A 115 -6.85 1.40 -11.11
N VAL A 116 -6.17 2.37 -10.50
CA VAL A 116 -5.27 3.26 -11.24
C VAL A 116 -4.10 2.49 -11.84
N SER A 117 -3.48 1.59 -11.09
CA SER A 117 -2.40 0.74 -11.61
C SER A 117 -2.86 -0.07 -12.83
N ARG A 118 -4.06 -0.64 -12.78
CA ARG A 118 -4.69 -1.37 -13.90
C ARG A 118 -4.93 -0.47 -15.11
N LEU A 119 -5.43 0.76 -14.91
CA LEU A 119 -5.67 1.73 -15.98
C LEU A 119 -4.39 2.09 -16.73
N PHE A 120 -3.26 2.11 -16.04
CA PHE A 120 -1.95 2.39 -16.61
C PHE A 120 -1.20 1.15 -17.13
N GLY A 121 -1.84 -0.04 -17.09
CA GLY A 121 -1.28 -1.29 -17.60
C GLY A 121 -0.16 -1.88 -16.74
N PHE A 122 -0.20 -1.66 -15.42
CA PHE A 122 0.74 -2.27 -14.48
C PHE A 122 0.21 -3.60 -13.94
N GLU A 123 1.12 -4.55 -13.73
CA GLU A 123 0.85 -5.85 -13.12
C GLU A 123 1.17 -5.83 -11.62
N GLU A 124 0.32 -6.47 -10.81
CA GLU A 124 0.52 -6.54 -9.36
C GLU A 124 1.61 -7.56 -8.98
N VAL A 125 2.53 -7.14 -8.12
CA VAL A 125 3.54 -8.00 -7.52
C VAL A 125 3.54 -7.83 -6.01
N ASP A 126 4.06 -8.80 -5.27
CA ASP A 126 4.30 -8.67 -3.83
C ASP A 126 5.61 -9.35 -3.44
N PHE A 127 6.11 -9.01 -2.28
CA PHE A 127 7.40 -9.44 -1.75
C PHE A 127 7.24 -9.83 -0.28
N PRO A 128 8.14 -10.66 0.28
CA PRO A 128 8.17 -10.93 1.71
C PRO A 128 8.23 -9.65 2.54
N VAL A 129 7.46 -9.60 3.64
CA VAL A 129 7.58 -8.53 4.64
C VAL A 129 8.90 -8.65 5.40
N LEU A 130 9.34 -9.88 5.63
CA LEU A 130 10.62 -10.21 6.26
C LEU A 130 11.65 -10.52 5.18
N GLU A 131 12.70 -9.70 5.11
CA GLU A 131 13.78 -9.79 4.12
C GLU A 131 15.15 -9.89 4.80
N SER A 132 16.17 -10.21 4.02
CA SER A 132 17.55 -10.10 4.51
C SER A 132 17.89 -8.65 4.84
N GLU A 133 18.44 -8.40 6.04
CA GLU A 133 18.90 -7.07 6.44
C GLU A 133 19.89 -6.46 5.42
N ALA A 134 20.75 -7.29 4.82
CA ALA A 134 21.73 -6.88 3.83
C ALA A 134 21.12 -6.18 2.60
N LEU A 135 19.86 -6.49 2.26
CA LEU A 135 19.16 -5.86 1.15
C LEU A 135 18.98 -4.36 1.36
N TYR A 136 18.80 -3.92 2.61
CA TYR A 136 18.56 -2.51 2.94
C TYR A 136 19.81 -1.76 3.34
N ILE A 137 20.83 -2.44 3.88
CA ILE A 137 22.05 -1.79 4.38
C ILE A 137 23.00 -1.39 3.25
N ARG A 138 23.02 -2.11 2.13
CA ARG A 138 24.07 -2.00 1.09
C ARG A 138 24.23 -0.60 0.49
N LYS A 139 23.13 0.17 0.36
CA LYS A 139 23.16 1.59 -0.08
C LYS A 139 22.17 2.48 0.67
N ALA A 140 21.58 2.00 1.75
CA ALA A 140 20.82 2.87 2.62
C ALA A 140 21.80 3.73 3.40
N GLY A 141 21.60 5.04 3.40
CA GLY A 141 22.33 5.92 4.30
C GLY A 141 22.16 5.47 5.76
N GLU A 142 22.99 5.97 6.65
CA GLU A 142 22.94 5.64 8.10
C GLU A 142 21.53 5.81 8.69
N GLU A 143 20.78 6.79 8.22
CA GLU A 143 19.42 7.07 8.65
C GLU A 143 18.47 5.85 8.50
N ILE A 144 18.57 5.09 7.41
CA ILE A 144 17.72 3.90 7.22
C ILE A 144 18.12 2.80 8.18
N ARG A 145 19.41 2.63 8.48
CA ARG A 145 19.89 1.63 9.44
C ARG A 145 19.30 1.84 10.83
N GLU A 146 19.21 3.09 11.29
CA GLU A 146 18.59 3.42 12.58
C GLU A 146 17.06 3.20 12.59
N GLN A 147 16.43 3.22 11.42
CA GLN A 147 14.98 3.04 11.27
C GLN A 147 14.57 1.61 11.00
N LEU A 148 15.49 0.67 10.78
CA LEU A 148 15.18 -0.72 10.53
C LEU A 148 14.70 -1.46 11.79
N TYR A 149 13.66 -2.28 11.65
CA TYR A 149 13.35 -3.34 12.60
C TYR A 149 14.16 -4.57 12.22
N CYS A 150 15.32 -4.74 12.85
CA CYS A 150 16.26 -5.85 12.58
C CYS A 150 16.31 -6.80 13.78
N PHE A 151 16.48 -8.08 13.49
CA PHE A 151 16.71 -9.11 14.50
C PHE A 151 17.41 -10.32 13.88
N GLU A 152 17.88 -11.22 14.74
CA GLU A 152 18.42 -12.49 14.34
C GLU A 152 17.35 -13.56 14.46
N ASP A 153 17.14 -14.35 13.40
CA ASP A 153 16.21 -15.46 13.44
C ASP A 153 16.83 -16.70 14.10
N ARG A 154 16.02 -17.74 14.33
CA ARG A 154 16.50 -18.99 14.97
C ARG A 154 17.57 -19.74 14.16
N GLY A 155 17.79 -19.37 12.91
CA GLY A 155 18.84 -19.89 12.05
C GLY A 155 20.08 -19.00 12.01
N ASN A 156 20.24 -18.07 12.94
CA ASN A 156 21.32 -17.10 13.06
C ASN A 156 21.47 -16.21 11.80
N ARG A 157 20.34 -15.88 11.15
CA ARG A 157 20.33 -15.01 9.99
C ARG A 157 19.84 -13.63 10.39
N ARG A 158 20.59 -12.59 9.98
CA ARG A 158 20.18 -11.20 10.15
C ARG A 158 19.06 -10.86 9.17
N VAL A 159 17.90 -10.54 9.71
CA VAL A 159 16.67 -10.22 8.95
C VAL A 159 16.11 -8.88 9.41
N ALA A 160 15.31 -8.26 8.54
CA ALA A 160 14.65 -6.99 8.81
C ALA A 160 13.22 -7.02 8.28
N LEU A 161 12.31 -6.31 8.97
CA LEU A 161 11.03 -5.95 8.38
C LEU A 161 11.26 -4.87 7.32
N ARG A 162 10.72 -5.07 6.11
CA ARG A 162 10.94 -4.14 4.97
C ARG A 162 10.52 -2.71 5.30
N PRO A 163 11.42 -1.71 5.16
CA PRO A 163 11.10 -0.29 5.37
C PRO A 163 10.45 0.37 4.14
N GLU A 164 10.61 -0.27 2.97
CA GLU A 164 10.13 0.15 1.65
C GLU A 164 10.08 -1.05 0.71
N LEU A 165 9.47 -0.89 -0.48
CA LEU A 165 9.24 -2.00 -1.43
C LEU A 165 10.30 -2.08 -2.54
N THR A 166 10.91 -0.96 -2.93
CA THR A 166 11.79 -0.87 -4.10
C THR A 166 13.03 -1.80 -4.04
N PRO A 167 13.74 -1.98 -2.90
CA PRO A 167 14.82 -2.97 -2.84
C PRO A 167 14.36 -4.41 -3.04
N SER A 168 13.18 -4.77 -2.52
CA SER A 168 12.60 -6.10 -2.75
C SER A 168 12.20 -6.31 -4.21
N LEU A 169 11.70 -5.28 -4.89
CA LEU A 169 11.46 -5.27 -6.32
C LEU A 169 12.76 -5.54 -7.09
N ALA A 170 13.82 -4.79 -6.81
CA ALA A 170 15.12 -4.95 -7.46
C ALA A 170 15.67 -6.38 -7.28
N ARG A 171 15.55 -6.97 -6.08
CA ARG A 171 15.91 -8.37 -5.82
C ARG A 171 15.10 -9.33 -6.68
N LEU A 172 13.79 -9.13 -6.84
CA LEU A 172 12.94 -9.99 -7.66
C LEU A 172 13.31 -9.87 -9.14
N VAL A 173 13.58 -8.66 -9.64
CA VAL A 173 14.04 -8.43 -11.03
C VAL A 173 15.34 -9.19 -11.29
N LEU A 174 16.31 -9.08 -10.38
CA LEU A 174 17.58 -9.83 -10.47
C LEU A 174 17.36 -11.33 -10.44
N GLN A 175 16.47 -11.83 -9.58
CA GLN A 175 16.13 -13.26 -9.50
C GLN A 175 15.52 -13.77 -10.80
N LYS A 176 14.69 -12.99 -11.46
CA LYS A 176 14.10 -13.31 -12.78
C LYS A 176 15.14 -13.22 -13.89
N GLY A 177 16.10 -12.30 -13.79
CA GLY A 177 17.20 -12.11 -14.73
C GLY A 177 16.74 -12.05 -16.19
N LYS A 178 17.44 -12.76 -17.07
CA LYS A 178 17.16 -12.77 -18.53
C LYS A 178 15.79 -13.35 -18.92
N SER A 179 15.05 -13.98 -18.02
CA SER A 179 13.69 -14.46 -18.30
C SER A 179 12.65 -13.34 -18.32
N LEU A 180 13.03 -12.13 -17.86
CA LEU A 180 12.15 -10.97 -17.80
C LEU A 180 12.26 -10.16 -19.09
N SER A 181 11.15 -10.02 -19.82
CA SER A 181 11.09 -9.17 -21.00
C SER A 181 10.91 -7.71 -20.60
N LEU A 182 11.88 -6.86 -20.95
CA LEU A 182 11.79 -5.41 -20.70
C LEU A 182 11.06 -4.70 -21.85
N PRO A 183 10.37 -3.57 -21.59
CA PRO A 183 10.17 -2.97 -20.29
C PRO A 183 9.10 -3.68 -19.46
N VAL A 184 9.21 -3.62 -18.14
CA VAL A 184 8.16 -4.06 -17.21
C VAL A 184 7.55 -2.88 -16.48
N LYS A 185 6.25 -2.96 -16.22
CA LYS A 185 5.46 -2.02 -15.42
C LYS A 185 4.82 -2.79 -14.29
N TRP A 186 5.41 -2.73 -13.10
CA TRP A 186 4.92 -3.46 -11.93
C TRP A 186 4.49 -2.51 -10.82
N TYR A 187 3.48 -2.92 -10.05
CA TYR A 187 3.06 -2.20 -8.85
C TYR A 187 2.89 -3.15 -7.67
N ALA A 188 3.03 -2.59 -6.47
CA ALA A 188 2.76 -3.30 -5.22
C ALA A 188 2.01 -2.41 -4.24
N VAL A 189 1.13 -3.01 -3.43
CA VAL A 189 0.50 -2.36 -2.27
C VAL A 189 0.88 -3.18 -1.05
N GLY A 190 1.87 -2.73 -0.30
CA GLY A 190 2.49 -3.53 0.75
C GLY A 190 2.70 -2.79 2.07
N GLN A 191 2.72 -3.57 3.15
CA GLN A 191 3.03 -3.09 4.50
C GLN A 191 4.53 -2.86 4.65
N CYS A 192 4.91 -1.71 5.24
CA CYS A 192 6.27 -1.29 5.50
C CYS A 192 6.46 -0.87 6.95
N TRP A 193 7.70 -0.96 7.45
CA TRP A 193 8.03 -0.77 8.86
C TRP A 193 9.25 0.14 9.03
N ARG A 194 9.07 1.26 9.77
CA ARG A 194 10.18 2.19 10.07
C ARG A 194 10.14 2.60 11.54
N TYR A 195 11.22 2.40 12.25
CA TYR A 195 11.35 2.83 13.65
C TYR A 195 11.61 4.34 13.71
N GLU A 196 10.56 5.12 13.48
CA GLU A 196 10.62 6.58 13.43
C GLU A 196 9.84 7.22 14.59
N ARG A 197 10.14 8.51 14.83
CA ARG A 197 9.31 9.33 15.72
C ARG A 197 7.92 9.52 15.11
N MET A 198 6.90 9.16 15.87
CA MET A 198 5.50 9.32 15.42
C MET A 198 5.10 10.79 15.36
N THR A 199 4.48 11.17 14.26
CA THR A 199 3.86 12.47 14.06
C THR A 199 2.55 12.29 13.26
N ARG A 200 1.82 13.37 13.01
CA ARG A 200 0.65 13.33 12.14
C ARG A 200 1.06 12.81 10.74
N GLY A 201 0.40 11.75 10.25
CA GLY A 201 0.74 11.10 8.99
C GLY A 201 2.05 10.30 8.99
N ARG A 202 2.68 10.05 10.17
CA ARG A 202 3.90 9.25 10.30
C ARG A 202 3.74 8.21 11.40
N ARG A 203 3.78 6.93 11.01
CA ARG A 203 3.65 5.77 11.89
C ARG A 203 4.82 4.83 11.68
N ARG A 204 5.06 3.94 12.62
CA ARG A 204 6.08 2.89 12.50
C ARG A 204 5.67 1.79 11.56
N GLU A 205 4.37 1.52 11.48
CA GLU A 205 3.71 0.66 10.52
C GLU A 205 2.91 1.53 9.54
N HIS A 206 3.13 1.36 8.23
CA HIS A 206 2.40 2.06 7.19
C HIS A 206 2.29 1.16 5.96
N TYR A 207 1.37 1.49 5.08
CA TYR A 207 1.23 0.83 3.78
C TYR A 207 1.73 1.76 2.69
N GLN A 208 2.39 1.18 1.70
CA GLN A 208 2.85 1.90 0.52
C GLN A 208 2.21 1.31 -0.73
N TRP A 209 1.80 2.19 -1.64
CA TRP A 209 1.56 1.89 -3.03
C TRP A 209 2.77 2.34 -3.82
N ASN A 210 3.43 1.40 -4.48
CA ASN A 210 4.54 1.66 -5.38
C ASN A 210 4.13 1.30 -6.79
N MET A 211 4.57 2.10 -7.77
CA MET A 211 4.56 1.76 -9.19
C MET A 211 5.96 2.00 -9.73
N ASP A 212 6.46 1.03 -10.49
CA ASP A 212 7.83 1.02 -10.98
C ASP A 212 7.86 0.62 -12.46
N ILE A 213 8.65 1.34 -13.26
CA ILE A 213 8.91 1.08 -14.68
C ILE A 213 10.40 0.75 -14.80
N ILE A 214 10.71 -0.42 -15.39
CA ILE A 214 12.08 -0.91 -15.54
C ILE A 214 12.35 -1.18 -17.01
N GLY A 215 13.47 -0.66 -17.52
CA GLY A 215 13.91 -0.85 -18.90
C GLY A 215 13.56 0.32 -19.83
N VAL A 216 13.15 1.49 -19.30
CA VAL A 216 12.87 2.70 -20.09
C VAL A 216 13.84 3.81 -19.68
N PRO A 217 14.80 4.19 -20.54
CA PRO A 217 15.76 5.25 -20.22
C PRO A 217 15.17 6.67 -20.34
N GLU A 218 14.15 6.87 -21.17
CA GLU A 218 13.57 8.17 -21.44
C GLU A 218 12.70 8.67 -20.28
N VAL A 219 12.65 9.99 -20.10
CA VAL A 219 11.86 10.69 -19.07
C VAL A 219 10.34 10.53 -19.24
N THR A 220 9.89 9.93 -20.33
CA THR A 220 8.50 9.52 -20.51
C THR A 220 8.00 8.58 -19.44
N ALA A 221 8.90 7.78 -18.85
CA ALA A 221 8.55 6.88 -17.75
C ALA A 221 8.16 7.67 -16.48
N GLU A 222 8.91 8.70 -16.13
CA GLU A 222 8.57 9.58 -14.99
C GLU A 222 7.29 10.36 -15.27
N ALA A 223 7.09 10.83 -16.50
CA ALA A 223 5.86 11.52 -16.90
C ALA A 223 4.63 10.61 -16.75
N GLU A 224 4.72 9.35 -17.14
CA GLU A 224 3.68 8.33 -16.97
C GLU A 224 3.38 8.06 -15.47
N LEU A 225 4.41 7.93 -14.66
CA LEU A 225 4.26 7.72 -13.21
C LEU A 225 3.58 8.90 -12.52
N ILE A 226 3.98 10.14 -12.81
CA ILE A 226 3.34 11.34 -12.25
C ILE A 226 1.88 11.42 -12.73
N SER A 227 1.60 11.12 -14.00
CA SER A 227 0.25 11.06 -14.56
C SER A 227 -0.64 10.07 -13.80
N SER A 228 -0.10 8.90 -13.43
CA SER A 228 -0.85 7.91 -12.66
C SER A 228 -1.23 8.42 -11.26
N ILE A 229 -0.31 9.12 -10.57
CA ILE A 229 -0.61 9.71 -9.26
C ILE A 229 -1.64 10.84 -9.39
N VAL A 230 -1.54 11.69 -10.42
CA VAL A 230 -2.54 12.73 -10.69
C VAL A 230 -3.90 12.12 -10.98
N THR A 231 -3.96 11.03 -11.74
CA THR A 231 -5.20 10.29 -12.01
C THR A 231 -5.81 9.77 -10.72
N PHE A 232 -4.99 9.22 -9.81
CA PHE A 232 -5.45 8.82 -8.48
C PHE A 232 -6.04 10.00 -7.70
N PHE A 233 -5.34 11.14 -7.63
CA PHE A 233 -5.86 12.32 -6.93
C PHE A 233 -7.19 12.79 -7.49
N LYS A 234 -7.29 12.94 -8.82
CA LYS A 234 -8.56 13.32 -9.49
C LYS A 234 -9.69 12.36 -9.15
N ARG A 235 -9.40 11.06 -9.13
CA ARG A 235 -10.38 10.01 -8.82
C ARG A 235 -10.95 10.09 -7.40
N ILE A 236 -10.16 10.55 -6.43
CA ILE A 236 -10.60 10.70 -5.03
C ILE A 236 -11.02 12.13 -4.68
N GLY A 237 -11.19 13.01 -5.68
CA GLY A 237 -11.69 14.36 -5.53
C GLY A 237 -10.66 15.42 -5.12
N ILE A 238 -9.36 15.09 -5.14
CA ILE A 238 -8.26 16.03 -4.90
C ILE A 238 -7.93 16.76 -6.20
N THR A 239 -7.66 18.06 -6.12
CA THR A 239 -7.38 18.95 -7.26
C THR A 239 -5.96 19.51 -7.24
N ALA A 240 -5.55 20.15 -8.34
CA ALA A 240 -4.26 20.82 -8.44
C ALA A 240 -4.12 22.01 -7.47
N SER A 241 -5.22 22.56 -6.96
CA SER A 241 -5.19 23.58 -5.90
C SER A 241 -4.91 23.01 -4.51
N ASP A 242 -5.10 21.70 -4.32
CA ASP A 242 -4.86 21.00 -3.06
C ASP A 242 -3.44 20.43 -2.98
N VAL A 243 -2.99 19.78 -4.05
CA VAL A 243 -1.72 19.05 -4.13
C VAL A 243 -0.91 19.51 -5.33
N GLY A 244 0.39 19.59 -5.16
CA GLY A 244 1.35 19.83 -6.24
C GLY A 244 2.53 18.85 -6.19
N PHE A 245 3.27 18.76 -7.29
CA PHE A 245 4.53 18.03 -7.37
C PHE A 245 5.67 19.00 -7.54
N LYS A 246 6.65 18.92 -6.67
CA LYS A 246 7.95 19.55 -6.85
C LYS A 246 8.85 18.57 -7.58
N VAL A 247 9.48 19.02 -8.65
CA VAL A 247 10.31 18.19 -9.53
C VAL A 247 11.70 18.78 -9.64
N SER A 248 12.72 17.93 -9.59
CA SER A 248 14.12 18.27 -9.79
C SER A 248 14.88 17.09 -10.42
N SER A 249 16.21 17.17 -10.45
CA SER A 249 17.06 16.08 -10.93
C SER A 249 18.33 15.97 -10.09
N ARG A 250 18.75 14.73 -9.79
CA ARG A 250 20.05 14.44 -9.15
C ARG A 250 21.22 14.82 -10.06
N LYS A 251 21.09 14.61 -11.38
CA LYS A 251 22.08 15.04 -12.37
C LYS A 251 22.27 16.56 -12.30
N LEU A 252 21.18 17.31 -12.21
CA LEU A 252 21.24 18.77 -12.07
C LEU A 252 21.99 19.19 -10.82
N LEU A 253 21.72 18.57 -9.68
CA LEU A 253 22.46 18.86 -8.46
C LEU A 253 23.97 18.52 -8.61
N GLN A 254 24.31 17.43 -9.28
CA GLN A 254 25.71 17.08 -9.59
C GLN A 254 26.38 18.15 -10.46
N GLU A 255 25.70 18.62 -11.53
CA GLU A 255 26.18 19.70 -12.38
C GLU A 255 26.44 20.99 -11.56
N VAL A 256 25.52 21.36 -10.66
CA VAL A 256 25.67 22.49 -9.74
C VAL A 256 26.87 22.29 -8.81
N LEU A 257 26.99 21.12 -8.18
CA LEU A 257 28.11 20.85 -7.25
C LEU A 257 29.45 20.85 -7.97
N SER A 258 29.51 20.29 -9.18
CA SER A 258 30.70 20.31 -10.03
C SER A 258 31.08 21.74 -10.48
N HIS A 259 30.08 22.57 -10.83
CA HIS A 259 30.30 23.98 -11.16
C HIS A 259 31.00 24.77 -10.02
N TYR A 260 30.63 24.45 -8.76
CA TYR A 260 31.25 25.03 -7.58
C TYR A 260 32.44 24.21 -7.03
N SER A 261 33.04 23.36 -7.85
CA SER A 261 34.24 22.57 -7.53
C SER A 261 34.10 21.68 -6.29
N ILE A 262 32.89 21.18 -6.00
CA ILE A 262 32.68 20.20 -4.95
C ILE A 262 33.10 18.82 -5.49
N HIS A 263 33.93 18.11 -4.73
CA HIS A 263 34.43 16.80 -5.09
C HIS A 263 33.31 15.74 -5.09
N GLU A 264 33.30 14.81 -6.05
CA GLU A 264 32.27 13.80 -6.20
C GLU A 264 32.04 12.93 -4.95
N ASP A 265 33.08 12.65 -4.19
CA ASP A 265 33.00 11.90 -2.92
C ASP A 265 32.08 12.55 -1.88
N LEU A 266 31.79 13.84 -2.01
CA LEU A 266 30.93 14.60 -1.12
C LEU A 266 29.48 14.61 -1.59
N PHE A 267 29.18 14.27 -2.86
CA PHE A 267 27.84 14.39 -3.44
C PHE A 267 26.77 13.67 -2.63
N ALA A 268 27.00 12.42 -2.25
CA ALA A 268 26.05 11.65 -1.46
C ALA A 268 25.77 12.30 -0.09
N LYS A 269 26.80 12.78 0.58
CA LYS A 269 26.69 13.46 1.89
C LYS A 269 25.96 14.78 1.75
N VAL A 270 26.30 15.58 0.75
CA VAL A 270 25.64 16.87 0.45
C VAL A 270 24.18 16.67 0.15
N CYS A 271 23.81 15.65 -0.66
CA CYS A 271 22.41 15.31 -0.95
C CYS A 271 21.60 14.98 0.31
N ILE A 272 22.16 14.20 1.24
CA ILE A 272 21.48 13.85 2.51
C ILE A 272 21.25 15.11 3.36
N ILE A 273 22.21 16.04 3.37
CA ILE A 273 22.06 17.29 4.13
C ILE A 273 21.03 18.20 3.47
N ILE A 274 21.05 18.34 2.14
CA ILE A 274 20.10 19.15 1.38
C ILE A 274 18.66 18.63 1.56
N ASP A 275 18.44 17.32 1.63
CA ASP A 275 17.10 16.73 1.88
C ASP A 275 16.49 17.17 3.24
N LYS A 276 17.30 17.71 4.15
CA LYS A 276 16.83 18.26 5.43
C LYS A 276 16.38 19.73 5.32
N ILE A 277 16.56 20.39 4.17
CA ILE A 277 16.09 21.76 3.94
C ILE A 277 14.56 21.80 4.10
N GLY A 278 14.08 22.80 4.87
CA GLY A 278 12.67 22.90 5.26
C GLY A 278 12.24 21.98 6.42
N LYS A 279 13.12 21.06 6.84
CA LYS A 279 12.90 20.20 8.03
C LYS A 279 13.74 20.68 9.23
N LEU A 280 14.90 21.28 8.96
CA LEU A 280 15.81 21.87 9.94
C LEU A 280 16.04 23.37 9.66
N PRO A 281 16.46 24.16 10.67
CA PRO A 281 16.88 25.54 10.48
C PRO A 281 18.02 25.64 9.46
N LEU A 282 18.03 26.69 8.65
CA LEU A 282 19.02 26.85 7.58
C LEU A 282 20.46 26.96 8.12
N ASP A 283 20.63 27.54 9.31
CA ASP A 283 21.93 27.64 9.97
C ASP A 283 22.51 26.26 10.35
N ASP A 284 21.67 25.32 10.70
CA ASP A 284 22.12 23.95 11.00
C ASP A 284 22.52 23.23 9.71
N ILE A 285 21.77 23.42 8.61
CA ILE A 285 22.14 22.94 7.27
C ILE A 285 23.51 23.49 6.86
N LYS A 286 23.74 24.81 7.03
CA LYS A 286 25.06 25.46 6.75
C LYS A 286 26.18 24.83 7.58
N LYS A 287 25.96 24.57 8.87
CA LYS A 287 26.94 23.92 9.73
C LYS A 287 27.24 22.48 9.27
N GLU A 288 26.21 21.69 8.94
CA GLU A 288 26.39 20.32 8.46
C GLU A 288 27.15 20.28 7.13
N LEU A 289 26.86 21.17 6.17
CA LEU A 289 27.59 21.28 4.90
C LEU A 289 29.05 21.61 5.10
N LYS A 290 29.40 22.58 6.01
CA LYS A 290 30.77 22.91 6.36
C LYS A 290 31.49 21.75 7.05
N ALA A 291 30.81 21.03 7.93
CA ALA A 291 31.37 19.88 8.64
C ALA A 291 31.80 18.73 7.71
N VAL A 292 31.12 18.56 6.56
CA VAL A 292 31.50 17.55 5.56
C VAL A 292 32.57 18.05 4.57
N GLY A 293 33.06 19.30 4.72
CA GLY A 293 34.18 19.83 3.94
C GLY A 293 33.82 20.80 2.81
N VAL A 294 32.56 21.28 2.74
CA VAL A 294 32.14 22.30 1.77
C VAL A 294 32.60 23.68 2.26
N SER A 295 33.25 24.49 1.39
CA SER A 295 33.68 25.84 1.73
C SER A 295 32.52 26.77 2.06
N THR A 296 32.78 27.83 2.83
CA THR A 296 31.70 28.78 3.20
C THR A 296 31.09 29.45 1.98
N GLU A 297 31.88 29.80 1.00
CA GLU A 297 31.47 30.42 -0.27
C GLU A 297 30.59 29.46 -1.07
N ALA A 298 31.03 28.20 -1.23
CA ALA A 298 30.25 27.18 -1.93
C ALA A 298 28.93 26.88 -1.23
N VAL A 299 28.88 26.88 0.12
CA VAL A 299 27.63 26.69 0.87
C VAL A 299 26.62 27.78 0.50
N GLU A 300 26.99 29.06 0.49
CA GLU A 300 26.06 30.15 0.15
C GLU A 300 25.61 30.06 -1.31
N GLN A 301 26.50 29.73 -2.23
CA GLN A 301 26.19 29.56 -3.66
C GLN A 301 25.23 28.38 -3.90
N ILE A 302 25.48 27.22 -3.30
CA ILE A 302 24.61 26.06 -3.37
C ILE A 302 23.21 26.39 -2.84
N LEU A 303 23.11 27.05 -1.68
CA LEU A 303 21.84 27.44 -1.11
C LEU A 303 21.09 28.46 -1.97
N GLN A 304 21.81 29.38 -2.63
CA GLN A 304 21.23 30.31 -3.59
C GLN A 304 20.63 29.56 -4.79
N VAL A 305 21.36 28.60 -5.37
CA VAL A 305 20.85 27.78 -6.49
C VAL A 305 19.66 26.94 -6.07
N LEU A 306 19.69 26.33 -4.89
CA LEU A 306 18.59 25.51 -4.36
C LEU A 306 17.31 26.35 -4.07
N SER A 307 17.44 27.67 -3.96
CA SER A 307 16.26 28.56 -3.81
C SER A 307 15.52 28.82 -5.12
N ILE A 308 16.11 28.46 -6.26
CA ILE A 308 15.57 28.74 -7.60
C ILE A 308 14.33 27.86 -7.89
N LYS A 309 13.30 28.49 -8.45
CA LYS A 309 12.04 27.86 -8.84
C LYS A 309 11.76 27.98 -10.35
N SER A 310 12.73 28.45 -11.12
CA SER A 310 12.66 28.60 -12.57
C SER A 310 13.82 27.89 -13.26
N LEU A 311 13.48 27.01 -14.22
CA LEU A 311 14.50 26.32 -15.05
C LEU A 311 15.30 27.30 -15.89
N THR A 312 14.66 28.34 -16.44
CA THR A 312 15.33 29.36 -17.25
C THR A 312 16.38 30.13 -16.44
N THR A 313 16.01 30.57 -15.23
CA THR A 313 16.96 31.26 -14.34
C THR A 313 18.13 30.35 -13.94
N LEU A 314 17.87 29.08 -13.75
CA LEU A 314 18.90 28.11 -13.42
C LEU A 314 19.88 27.89 -14.59
N GLU A 315 19.35 27.75 -15.80
CA GLU A 315 20.14 27.61 -17.03
C GLU A 315 21.08 28.80 -17.24
N GLU A 316 20.62 30.02 -16.99
CA GLU A 316 21.44 31.24 -17.05
C GLU A 316 22.60 31.22 -16.04
N ILE A 317 22.36 30.74 -14.81
CA ILE A 317 23.38 30.67 -13.75
C ILE A 317 24.45 29.61 -14.04
N ILE A 318 24.05 28.46 -14.56
CA ILE A 318 24.99 27.35 -14.82
C ILE A 318 25.77 27.58 -16.15
N GLY A 319 25.31 28.55 -16.96
CA GLY A 319 26.00 28.91 -18.21
C GLY A 319 25.68 28.02 -19.39
N GLY A 320 24.50 27.39 -19.43
CA GLY A 320 23.98 26.62 -20.54
C GLY A 320 23.04 25.49 -20.18
N ALA A 321 22.35 24.95 -21.18
CA ALA A 321 21.47 23.80 -21.00
C ALA A 321 22.28 22.50 -20.96
N GLY A 322 22.57 22.00 -19.78
CA GLY A 322 23.07 20.65 -19.60
C GLY A 322 22.01 19.59 -19.90
N GLU A 323 22.43 18.31 -19.94
CA GLU A 323 21.53 17.17 -20.18
C GLU A 323 20.36 17.14 -19.17
N ALA A 324 20.65 17.41 -17.90
CA ALA A 324 19.65 17.41 -16.84
C ALA A 324 18.55 18.50 -17.03
N ILE A 325 18.91 19.67 -17.53
CA ILE A 325 17.95 20.73 -17.83
C ILE A 325 17.10 20.33 -19.04
N ALA A 326 17.68 19.72 -20.06
CA ALA A 326 16.95 19.25 -21.24
C ALA A 326 15.93 18.17 -20.86
N GLU A 327 16.32 17.19 -20.04
CA GLU A 327 15.41 16.16 -19.50
C GLU A 327 14.23 16.79 -18.72
N LEU A 328 14.49 17.76 -17.85
CA LEU A 328 13.45 18.45 -17.10
C LEU A 328 12.50 19.26 -18.01
N LYS A 329 13.03 20.00 -19.01
CA LYS A 329 12.20 20.69 -20.00
C LYS A 329 11.31 19.72 -20.77
N GLN A 330 11.84 18.55 -21.16
CA GLN A 330 11.07 17.49 -21.80
C GLN A 330 9.96 16.96 -20.88
N LEU A 331 10.25 16.72 -19.60
CA LEU A 331 9.25 16.29 -18.61
C LEU A 331 8.11 17.29 -18.48
N PHE A 332 8.40 18.59 -18.38
CA PHE A 332 7.37 19.64 -18.30
C PHE A 332 6.55 19.73 -19.59
N SER A 333 7.18 19.57 -20.76
CA SER A 333 6.45 19.48 -22.04
C SER A 333 5.53 18.26 -22.11
N LEU A 334 5.98 17.12 -21.58
CA LEU A 334 5.13 15.92 -21.47
C LEU A 334 3.98 16.16 -20.48
N ALA A 335 4.21 16.84 -19.36
CA ALA A 335 3.16 17.19 -18.42
C ALA A 335 2.01 17.99 -19.03
N GLU A 336 2.31 18.91 -19.97
CA GLU A 336 1.30 19.61 -20.78
C GLU A 336 0.50 18.63 -21.66
N LYS A 337 1.19 17.75 -22.37
CA LYS A 337 0.55 16.77 -23.28
C LYS A 337 -0.31 15.76 -22.51
N PHE A 338 0.12 15.33 -21.34
CA PHE A 338 -0.66 14.48 -20.42
C PHE A 338 -1.77 15.23 -19.68
N GLY A 339 -1.84 16.56 -19.77
CA GLY A 339 -2.89 17.39 -19.14
C GLY A 339 -2.78 17.51 -17.63
N TYR A 340 -1.55 17.56 -17.09
CA TYR A 340 -1.31 17.77 -15.66
C TYR A 340 -0.26 18.84 -15.34
N SER A 341 0.02 19.76 -16.26
CA SER A 341 1.02 20.84 -16.08
C SER A 341 0.78 21.68 -14.84
N GLU A 342 -0.48 21.95 -14.48
CA GLU A 342 -0.86 22.71 -13.27
C GLU A 342 -0.48 22.00 -11.94
N TRP A 343 -0.21 20.71 -11.99
CA TRP A 343 0.19 19.91 -10.82
C TRP A 343 1.69 19.97 -10.56
N VAL A 344 2.52 20.25 -11.55
CA VAL A 344 3.96 20.17 -11.45
C VAL A 344 4.64 21.53 -11.41
N GLN A 345 5.69 21.64 -10.63
CA GLN A 345 6.53 22.81 -10.55
C GLN A 345 7.99 22.41 -10.35
N PHE A 346 8.91 23.17 -10.97
CA PHE A 346 10.33 23.00 -10.72
C PHE A 346 10.67 23.50 -9.30
N ASP A 347 11.51 22.75 -8.59
CA ASP A 347 12.04 23.12 -7.29
C ASP A 347 13.44 22.49 -7.10
N ALA A 348 14.48 23.28 -7.28
CA ALA A 348 15.88 22.82 -7.20
C ALA A 348 16.25 22.20 -5.85
N SER A 349 15.51 22.52 -4.76
CA SER A 349 15.76 21.97 -3.43
C SER A 349 15.31 20.52 -3.22
N VAL A 350 14.55 19.95 -4.16
CA VAL A 350 14.08 18.58 -4.06
C VAL A 350 15.16 17.62 -4.52
N VAL A 351 15.75 16.92 -3.58
CA VAL A 351 16.81 15.93 -3.86
C VAL A 351 16.47 14.52 -3.42
N ARG A 352 15.50 14.35 -2.56
CA ARG A 352 15.07 13.09 -1.91
C ARG A 352 16.21 12.42 -1.11
N GLY A 353 15.92 11.91 0.07
CA GLY A 353 16.92 11.36 1.00
C GLY A 353 17.49 9.98 0.62
N LEU A 354 16.85 9.25 -0.31
CA LEU A 354 17.31 7.91 -0.70
C LEU A 354 18.51 7.99 -1.63
N ALA A 355 19.60 7.34 -1.25
CA ALA A 355 20.91 7.47 -1.91
C ALA A 355 20.94 6.84 -3.32
N TYR A 356 19.99 6.00 -3.67
CA TYR A 356 19.98 5.29 -4.96
C TYR A 356 19.40 6.08 -6.15
N TYR A 357 18.82 7.27 -5.94
CA TYR A 357 18.34 8.09 -7.04
C TYR A 357 19.48 8.63 -7.92
N THR A 358 19.32 8.54 -9.24
CA THR A 358 20.34 8.88 -10.25
C THR A 358 19.93 10.00 -11.21
N GLY A 359 18.64 10.26 -11.38
CA GLY A 359 18.10 11.19 -12.37
C GLY A 359 16.99 12.08 -11.81
N VAL A 360 15.91 12.22 -12.55
CA VAL A 360 14.72 12.98 -12.13
C VAL A 360 14.19 12.47 -10.79
N VAL A 361 13.82 13.40 -9.92
CA VAL A 361 13.17 13.14 -8.64
C VAL A 361 11.95 14.04 -8.49
N PHE A 362 10.91 13.54 -7.83
CA PHE A 362 9.68 14.30 -7.59
C PHE A 362 9.10 14.00 -6.21
N GLU A 363 8.36 14.98 -5.68
CA GLU A 363 7.69 14.87 -4.39
C GLU A 363 6.32 15.52 -4.44
N GLY A 364 5.28 14.77 -4.09
CA GLY A 364 3.92 15.27 -3.93
C GLY A 364 3.73 15.94 -2.57
N PHE A 365 3.22 17.17 -2.54
CA PHE A 365 3.07 17.97 -1.33
C PHE A 365 1.69 18.63 -1.24
N ASP A 366 1.22 18.81 -0.01
CA ASP A 366 0.07 19.64 0.31
C ASP A 366 0.41 21.12 0.08
N ARG A 367 -0.31 21.81 -0.82
CA ARG A 367 -0.04 23.22 -1.12
C ARG A 367 -0.29 24.15 0.06
N GLN A 368 -1.04 23.71 1.07
CA GLN A 368 -1.22 24.46 2.32
C GLN A 368 -0.04 24.30 3.29
N GLY A 369 0.87 23.35 3.02
CA GLY A 369 2.05 23.10 3.85
C GLY A 369 1.75 22.53 5.24
N LYS A 370 0.53 22.03 5.47
CA LYS A 370 0.12 21.46 6.76
C LYS A 370 0.58 20.04 6.98
N LEU A 371 0.78 19.30 5.89
CA LEU A 371 1.15 17.90 5.89
C LEU A 371 2.57 17.73 5.35
N ARG A 372 3.20 16.64 5.75
CA ARG A 372 4.45 16.18 5.15
C ARG A 372 4.24 15.71 3.70
N ALA A 373 5.33 15.36 3.00
CA ALA A 373 5.25 14.75 1.69
C ALA A 373 4.24 13.60 1.65
N ILE A 374 3.36 13.63 0.64
CA ILE A 374 2.30 12.64 0.44
C ILE A 374 2.88 11.40 -0.25
N CYS A 375 3.68 11.64 -1.28
CA CYS A 375 4.34 10.61 -2.08
C CYS A 375 5.68 11.14 -2.60
N GLY A 376 6.46 10.28 -3.20
CA GLY A 376 7.65 10.71 -3.89
C GLY A 376 8.34 9.57 -4.61
N GLY A 377 9.07 9.93 -5.66
CA GLY A 377 9.73 8.99 -6.54
C GLY A 377 10.88 9.60 -7.30
N GLY A 378 11.38 8.85 -8.27
CA GLY A 378 12.41 9.28 -9.19
C GLY A 378 13.10 8.11 -9.88
N ARG A 379 14.16 8.43 -10.62
CA ARG A 379 14.98 7.49 -11.40
C ARG A 379 16.10 6.89 -10.54
N TYR A 380 16.33 5.58 -10.70
CA TYR A 380 17.33 4.82 -9.92
C TYR A 380 18.01 3.72 -10.77
N ASP A 381 18.62 4.12 -11.89
CA ASP A 381 19.19 3.22 -12.91
C ASP A 381 20.29 2.29 -12.38
N GLN A 382 20.99 2.66 -11.30
CA GLN A 382 22.06 1.89 -10.70
C GLN A 382 21.64 0.99 -9.52
N LEU A 383 20.33 0.87 -9.24
CA LEU A 383 19.89 0.08 -8.09
C LEU A 383 20.18 -1.40 -8.28
N LEU A 384 19.95 -1.94 -9.49
CA LEU A 384 20.19 -3.34 -9.78
C LEU A 384 21.67 -3.72 -9.71
N SER A 385 22.55 -2.87 -10.29
CA SER A 385 24.02 -3.10 -10.23
C SER A 385 24.56 -3.03 -8.81
N THR A 386 23.93 -2.26 -7.93
CA THR A 386 24.26 -2.24 -6.49
C THR A 386 24.07 -3.63 -5.85
N PHE A 387 23.13 -4.41 -6.32
CA PHE A 387 22.89 -5.77 -5.83
C PHE A 387 23.62 -6.84 -6.66
N GLY A 388 24.51 -6.45 -7.58
CA GLY A 388 25.36 -7.34 -8.36
C GLY A 388 24.81 -7.73 -9.72
N GLY A 389 23.80 -6.99 -10.23
CA GLY A 389 23.34 -7.07 -11.61
C GLY A 389 23.99 -6.06 -12.54
N ASP A 390 23.42 -5.85 -13.71
CA ASP A 390 23.77 -4.80 -14.64
C ASP A 390 23.01 -3.51 -14.32
N ASP A 391 23.50 -2.36 -14.82
CA ASP A 391 22.73 -1.11 -14.80
C ASP A 391 21.52 -1.26 -15.75
N VAL A 392 20.35 -1.02 -15.21
CA VAL A 392 19.09 -1.06 -15.98
C VAL A 392 18.28 0.19 -15.67
N PRO A 393 17.90 0.97 -16.69
CA PRO A 393 17.06 2.14 -16.49
C PRO A 393 15.80 1.78 -15.71
N ALA A 394 15.58 2.48 -14.60
CA ALA A 394 14.43 2.23 -13.72
C ALA A 394 13.98 3.51 -13.02
N CYS A 395 12.69 3.70 -12.91
CA CYS A 395 12.07 4.76 -12.13
C CYS A 395 10.80 4.26 -11.45
N GLY A 396 10.43 4.91 -10.35
CA GLY A 396 9.24 4.52 -9.60
C GLY A 396 8.92 5.51 -8.49
N PHE A 397 7.79 5.27 -7.82
CA PHE A 397 7.40 6.06 -6.67
C PHE A 397 6.88 5.20 -5.52
N GLY A 398 6.95 5.76 -4.31
CA GLY A 398 6.26 5.25 -3.13
C GLY A 398 5.21 6.27 -2.64
N PHE A 399 4.00 5.78 -2.40
CA PHE A 399 2.87 6.56 -1.92
C PHE A 399 2.35 5.97 -0.60
N GLY A 400 2.44 6.75 0.50
CA GLY A 400 2.04 6.29 1.82
C GLY A 400 0.54 6.44 2.12
N ASP A 401 -0.07 5.46 2.79
CA ASP A 401 -1.49 5.48 3.16
C ASP A 401 -1.84 6.55 4.21
N ALA A 402 -0.92 6.85 5.13
CA ALA A 402 -1.26 7.64 6.30
C ALA A 402 -1.48 9.12 5.99
N VAL A 403 -0.67 9.72 5.12
CA VAL A 403 -0.76 11.16 4.81
C VAL A 403 -1.97 11.48 3.96
N ILE A 404 -2.30 10.64 2.98
CA ILE A 404 -3.48 10.85 2.12
C ILE A 404 -4.78 10.77 2.90
N VAL A 405 -4.88 9.86 3.88
CA VAL A 405 -6.07 9.78 4.75
C VAL A 405 -6.22 11.05 5.59
N GLU A 406 -5.12 11.61 6.10
CA GLU A 406 -5.17 12.89 6.82
C GLU A 406 -5.58 14.06 5.90
N LEU A 407 -5.10 14.08 4.65
CA LEU A 407 -5.51 15.09 3.66
C LEU A 407 -6.99 15.00 3.35
N LEU A 408 -7.51 13.78 3.11
CA LEU A 408 -8.94 13.57 2.85
C LEU A 408 -9.81 14.01 4.03
N LYS A 409 -9.37 13.78 5.27
CA LYS A 409 -10.04 14.29 6.48
C LYS A 409 -10.09 15.83 6.49
N ASP A 410 -8.97 16.49 6.26
CA ASP A 410 -8.87 17.94 6.25
C ASP A 410 -9.73 18.59 5.16
N LYS A 411 -9.92 17.90 4.03
CA LYS A 411 -10.74 18.37 2.91
C LYS A 411 -12.20 17.95 2.98
N GLY A 412 -12.59 17.10 3.95
CA GLY A 412 -13.95 16.56 4.03
C GLY A 412 -14.30 15.61 2.88
N LEU A 413 -13.29 14.95 2.30
CA LEU A 413 -13.41 14.04 1.14
C LEU A 413 -13.39 12.56 1.53
N LEU A 414 -13.48 12.23 2.81
CA LEU A 414 -13.60 10.82 3.20
C LEU A 414 -14.93 10.25 2.69
N PRO A 415 -14.93 9.09 2.03
CA PRO A 415 -16.15 8.45 1.57
C PRO A 415 -16.97 7.94 2.74
N GLU A 416 -18.29 7.95 2.60
CA GLU A 416 -19.19 7.20 3.48
C GLU A 416 -19.15 5.72 3.10
N LEU A 417 -18.59 4.89 3.98
CA LEU A 417 -18.40 3.46 3.75
C LEU A 417 -19.18 2.67 4.78
N ASN A 418 -20.37 2.26 4.41
CA ASN A 418 -21.23 1.43 5.24
C ASN A 418 -20.99 -0.07 5.01
N LEU A 419 -21.34 -0.88 6.00
CA LEU A 419 -21.49 -2.31 5.78
C LEU A 419 -22.75 -2.52 4.95
N GLU A 420 -22.62 -3.10 3.78
CA GLU A 420 -23.75 -3.43 2.90
C GLU A 420 -24.13 -4.88 3.12
N VAL A 421 -25.21 -5.10 3.86
CA VAL A 421 -25.83 -6.42 3.99
C VAL A 421 -27.20 -6.35 3.35
N LYS A 422 -27.40 -7.10 2.26
CA LYS A 422 -28.65 -7.05 1.53
C LYS A 422 -29.82 -7.58 2.38
N ASN A 423 -29.59 -8.68 3.09
CA ASN A 423 -30.64 -9.37 3.83
C ASN A 423 -30.26 -9.62 5.28
N ILE A 424 -31.22 -9.44 6.20
CA ILE A 424 -31.16 -10.03 7.53
C ILE A 424 -32.26 -11.07 7.65
N VAL A 425 -31.91 -12.30 8.01
CA VAL A 425 -32.88 -13.43 8.14
C VAL A 425 -33.04 -13.78 9.60
N CYS A 426 -34.26 -13.88 10.09
CA CYS A 426 -34.55 -14.21 11.47
C CYS A 426 -35.71 -15.20 11.59
N ALA A 427 -35.55 -16.21 12.43
CA ALA A 427 -36.61 -17.08 12.85
C ALA A 427 -37.49 -16.36 13.88
N LEU A 428 -38.81 -16.47 13.76
CA LEU A 428 -39.78 -15.95 14.73
C LEU A 428 -40.03 -16.91 15.90
N ASP A 429 -39.65 -18.19 15.72
CA ASP A 429 -39.77 -19.26 16.72
C ASP A 429 -38.38 -19.97 16.81
N PRO A 430 -37.91 -20.34 18.02
CA PRO A 430 -36.64 -21.07 18.18
C PRO A 430 -36.57 -22.38 17.34
N ASN A 431 -37.72 -23.07 17.15
CA ASN A 431 -37.76 -24.31 16.39
C ASN A 431 -37.57 -24.10 14.88
N LEU A 432 -37.66 -22.85 14.39
CA LEU A 432 -37.45 -22.47 12.97
C LEU A 432 -36.06 -22.02 12.65
N GLN A 433 -35.10 -22.15 13.57
CA GLN A 433 -33.73 -21.74 13.30
C GLN A 433 -33.11 -22.50 12.13
N GLY A 434 -33.44 -23.79 11.97
CA GLY A 434 -33.04 -24.58 10.81
C GLY A 434 -33.68 -24.07 9.49
N ALA A 435 -34.96 -23.69 9.53
CA ALA A 435 -35.64 -23.09 8.38
C ALA A 435 -35.01 -21.74 7.99
N ALA A 436 -34.70 -20.90 8.97
CA ALA A 436 -34.01 -19.63 8.72
C ALA A 436 -32.63 -19.85 8.12
N ALA A 437 -31.91 -20.89 8.54
CA ALA A 437 -30.64 -21.28 7.94
C ALA A 437 -30.78 -21.70 6.48
N THR A 438 -31.85 -22.49 6.15
CA THR A 438 -32.17 -22.85 4.76
C THR A 438 -32.42 -21.62 3.90
N VAL A 439 -33.24 -20.68 4.37
CA VAL A 439 -33.51 -19.40 3.67
C VAL A 439 -32.22 -18.61 3.44
N ALA A 440 -31.35 -18.51 4.46
CA ALA A 440 -30.08 -17.83 4.33
C ALA A 440 -29.16 -18.51 3.29
N THR A 441 -29.20 -19.84 3.21
CA THR A 441 -28.42 -20.60 2.22
C THR A 441 -28.92 -20.33 0.81
N ILE A 442 -30.23 -20.38 0.57
CA ILE A 442 -30.86 -20.09 -0.74
C ILE A 442 -30.40 -18.69 -1.25
N LEU A 443 -30.43 -17.68 -0.39
CA LEU A 443 -30.01 -16.32 -0.76
C LEU A 443 -28.52 -16.22 -1.03
N ARG A 444 -27.70 -16.90 -0.23
CA ARG A 444 -26.22 -16.93 -0.41
C ARG A 444 -25.83 -17.64 -1.70
N ASP A 445 -26.51 -18.71 -2.06
CA ASP A 445 -26.29 -19.44 -3.32
C ASP A 445 -26.62 -18.56 -4.53
N LYS A 446 -27.54 -17.59 -4.36
CA LYS A 446 -27.83 -16.53 -5.35
C LYS A 446 -26.87 -15.32 -5.26
N GLY A 447 -25.77 -15.43 -4.52
CA GLY A 447 -24.73 -14.40 -4.39
C GLY A 447 -25.11 -13.20 -3.51
N GLN A 448 -26.17 -13.31 -2.70
CA GLN A 448 -26.60 -12.21 -1.83
C GLN A 448 -25.95 -12.28 -0.45
N SER A 449 -25.60 -11.11 0.10
CA SER A 449 -25.11 -11.02 1.48
C SER A 449 -26.26 -11.21 2.47
N VAL A 450 -26.05 -12.09 3.46
CA VAL A 450 -27.07 -12.44 4.45
C VAL A 450 -26.47 -12.45 5.85
N ASP A 451 -27.03 -11.62 6.74
CA ASP A 451 -26.84 -11.70 8.19
C ASP A 451 -27.94 -12.60 8.79
N LEU A 452 -27.58 -13.84 9.07
CA LEU A 452 -28.49 -14.77 9.76
C LEU A 452 -28.46 -14.48 11.25
N VAL A 453 -29.59 -14.21 11.86
CA VAL A 453 -29.75 -14.08 13.31
C VAL A 453 -29.57 -15.46 13.94
N LEU A 454 -28.46 -15.70 14.61
CA LEU A 454 -28.03 -17.02 15.08
C LEU A 454 -28.72 -17.48 16.37
N GLU A 455 -29.35 -16.56 17.10
CA GLU A 455 -30.04 -16.81 18.35
C GLU A 455 -31.46 -16.25 18.30
N ASN A 456 -32.37 -16.82 19.07
CA ASN A 456 -33.70 -16.23 19.19
C ASN A 456 -33.61 -14.85 19.87
N LYS A 457 -33.82 -13.79 19.11
CA LYS A 457 -33.79 -12.40 19.58
C LYS A 457 -35.14 -11.73 19.38
N PRO A 458 -35.53 -10.83 20.29
CA PRO A 458 -36.75 -10.04 20.08
C PRO A 458 -36.69 -9.22 18.77
N LEU A 459 -37.79 -9.09 18.04
CA LEU A 459 -37.85 -8.32 16.81
C LEU A 459 -37.30 -6.90 16.94
N LYS A 460 -37.50 -6.24 18.07
CA LYS A 460 -36.91 -4.91 18.34
C LYS A 460 -35.38 -4.92 18.22
N TRP A 461 -34.72 -5.97 18.68
CA TRP A 461 -33.28 -6.13 18.53
C TRP A 461 -32.91 -6.37 17.07
N VAL A 462 -33.66 -7.19 16.35
CA VAL A 462 -33.43 -7.49 14.91
C VAL A 462 -33.54 -6.22 14.08
N PHE A 463 -34.57 -5.38 14.29
CA PHE A 463 -34.69 -4.09 13.61
C PHE A 463 -33.52 -3.13 13.94
N LYS A 464 -33.11 -3.07 15.20
CA LYS A 464 -31.95 -2.26 15.60
C LYS A 464 -30.64 -2.75 14.92
N ARG A 465 -30.49 -4.08 14.80
CA ARG A 465 -29.35 -4.68 14.09
C ARG A 465 -29.43 -4.37 12.60
N ALA A 466 -30.57 -4.57 11.97
CA ALA A 466 -30.79 -4.28 10.56
C ALA A 466 -30.42 -2.83 10.19
N ALA A 467 -30.86 -1.86 11.00
CA ALA A 467 -30.49 -0.46 10.82
C ALA A 467 -28.98 -0.23 10.97
N ARG A 468 -28.32 -0.88 11.96
CA ARG A 468 -26.88 -0.72 12.18
C ARG A 468 -26.02 -1.28 11.05
N ILE A 469 -26.47 -2.37 10.39
CA ILE A 469 -25.76 -2.99 9.27
C ILE A 469 -26.26 -2.52 7.91
N ASN A 470 -27.12 -1.52 7.90
CA ASN A 470 -27.74 -0.95 6.69
C ASN A 470 -28.36 -2.02 5.78
N ALA A 471 -29.13 -2.97 6.40
CA ALA A 471 -29.78 -4.03 5.65
C ALA A 471 -30.90 -3.45 4.76
N GLU A 472 -31.03 -3.97 3.54
CA GLU A 472 -32.10 -3.58 2.62
C GLU A 472 -33.41 -4.28 2.97
N ARG A 473 -33.33 -5.58 3.32
CA ARG A 473 -34.50 -6.43 3.57
C ARG A 473 -34.39 -7.20 4.87
N LEU A 474 -35.51 -7.31 5.58
CA LEU A 474 -35.68 -8.20 6.72
C LEU A 474 -36.56 -9.37 6.30
N ILE A 475 -36.04 -10.58 6.41
CA ILE A 475 -36.75 -11.81 6.08
C ILE A 475 -37.13 -12.52 7.38
N LEU A 476 -38.45 -12.71 7.56
CA LEU A 476 -39.04 -13.29 8.74
C LEU A 476 -39.52 -14.71 8.41
N VAL A 477 -39.00 -15.67 9.16
CA VAL A 477 -39.43 -17.09 9.03
C VAL A 477 -40.37 -17.42 10.16
N GLY A 478 -41.67 -17.37 9.84
CA GLY A 478 -42.76 -17.73 10.76
C GLY A 478 -43.29 -19.14 10.49
N SER A 479 -43.93 -19.75 11.48
CA SER A 479 -44.42 -21.14 11.42
C SER A 479 -45.46 -21.33 10.35
N SER A 480 -46.41 -20.39 10.22
CA SER A 480 -47.49 -20.44 9.23
C SER A 480 -46.98 -20.25 7.81
N GLU A 481 -46.08 -19.29 7.60
CA GLU A 481 -45.47 -19.00 6.30
C GLU A 481 -44.62 -20.19 5.84
N TRP A 482 -43.79 -20.69 6.74
CA TRP A 482 -42.89 -21.83 6.46
C TRP A 482 -43.65 -23.09 6.03
N GLN A 483 -44.79 -23.40 6.67
CA GLN A 483 -45.67 -24.53 6.29
C GLN A 483 -46.26 -24.37 4.88
N ARG A 484 -46.42 -23.13 4.41
CA ARG A 484 -46.91 -22.83 3.04
C ARG A 484 -45.77 -22.74 2.02
N GLY A 485 -44.51 -22.93 2.44
CA GLY A 485 -43.34 -22.76 1.57
C GLY A 485 -43.01 -21.29 1.26
N THR A 486 -43.38 -20.38 2.15
CA THR A 486 -43.21 -18.93 1.98
C THR A 486 -42.45 -18.32 3.15
N VAL A 487 -42.01 -17.09 3.00
CA VAL A 487 -41.38 -16.25 4.05
C VAL A 487 -41.90 -14.81 3.98
N GLY A 488 -41.94 -14.13 5.12
CA GLY A 488 -42.28 -12.72 5.16
C GLY A 488 -41.04 -11.88 4.79
N VAL A 489 -41.10 -11.06 3.75
CA VAL A 489 -40.05 -10.15 3.33
C VAL A 489 -40.49 -8.72 3.57
N LYS A 490 -39.71 -8.00 4.39
CA LYS A 490 -39.96 -6.59 4.67
C LYS A 490 -38.84 -5.75 4.08
N ILE A 491 -39.18 -4.82 3.20
CA ILE A 491 -38.25 -3.80 2.64
C ILE A 491 -38.09 -2.69 3.68
N LEU A 492 -36.88 -2.50 4.16
CA LEU A 492 -36.63 -1.60 5.30
C LEU A 492 -36.73 -0.12 4.93
N ALA A 493 -36.45 0.24 3.67
CA ALA A 493 -36.56 1.62 3.19
C ALA A 493 -38.01 2.11 3.07
N THR A 494 -38.93 1.27 2.58
CA THR A 494 -40.36 1.62 2.36
C THR A 494 -41.26 1.17 3.50
N GLY A 495 -40.83 0.17 4.26
CA GLY A 495 -41.65 -0.48 5.28
C GLY A 495 -42.66 -1.50 4.73
N GLU A 496 -42.74 -1.70 3.41
CA GLU A 496 -43.57 -2.71 2.77
C GLU A 496 -43.18 -4.11 3.23
N GLN A 497 -44.19 -4.94 3.48
CA GLN A 497 -44.00 -6.32 3.86
C GLN A 497 -44.91 -7.23 2.99
N ASN A 498 -44.27 -8.18 2.33
CA ASN A 498 -44.92 -9.14 1.43
C ASN A 498 -44.54 -10.56 1.82
N GLU A 499 -45.43 -11.51 1.53
CA GLU A 499 -45.13 -12.93 1.66
C GLU A 499 -44.63 -13.42 0.30
N ILE A 500 -43.46 -14.05 0.27
CA ILE A 500 -42.77 -14.50 -0.96
C ILE A 500 -42.51 -16.01 -0.84
N LYS A 501 -42.68 -16.75 -1.92
CA LYS A 501 -42.34 -18.18 -1.98
C LYS A 501 -40.82 -18.35 -2.00
N LEU A 502 -40.35 -19.48 -1.46
CA LEU A 502 -38.91 -19.79 -1.36
C LEU A 502 -38.21 -19.87 -2.72
N ASP A 503 -38.92 -20.36 -3.76
CA ASP A 503 -38.43 -20.45 -5.14
C ASP A 503 -38.38 -19.09 -5.85
N GLU A 504 -39.23 -18.15 -5.46
CA GLU A 504 -39.32 -16.79 -5.98
C GLU A 504 -38.43 -15.79 -5.16
N LEU A 505 -37.77 -16.22 -4.11
CA LEU A 505 -36.96 -15.39 -3.24
C LEU A 505 -35.66 -15.00 -3.97
N GLU A 506 -35.63 -13.77 -4.50
CA GLU A 506 -34.48 -13.16 -5.19
C GLU A 506 -33.64 -12.28 -4.27
#